data_47ee18a66271bb9b9857be5b95bddd7e
#
_entry.id   47ee18a66271bb9b9857be5b95bddd7e
#
_cell.length_a   1.000
_cell.length_b   1.000
_cell.length_c   1.000
_cell.angle_alpha   90.00
_cell.angle_beta   90.00
_cell.angle_gamma   90.00
#
_symmetry.space_group_name_H-M   'P 1'
#
loop_
_entity.id
_entity.type
_entity.pdbx_description
1 polymer ?
#
loop_
_entity_poly.entity_id
_entity_poly.type
_entity_poly.pdbx_seq_one_letter_code
_entity_poly.pdbx_strand_id
1 'polypeptide(L)'
;DKQTLHTANTADQGDNYTAMARAIRSGGAMDEDTAYIEAVGSSRAMASLQYLGLPLPQDQLGGTLRYKTDHDEVGRATSCGPRTSRLMVKVLAEEAIRLDIPFYNQTTAVKILTHGKGADRQVQGILAARAKERSDTNPYGLVIFHCTTLVLAAGGPGELYRDSVFPNGCFGSLGLALEAGMDLVNLTENQFGIGTRREGF
;
A
#
# COMPACT_ATOMS: atom_id res chain seq x y z
N ASP A 1 7.51 -12.16 5.11
CA ASP A 1 7.22 -10.80 4.66
C ASP A 1 7.76 -9.78 5.65
N LYS A 2 8.94 -9.22 5.34
CA LYS A 2 9.55 -8.17 6.17
C LYS A 2 8.97 -6.82 5.74
N GLN A 3 7.95 -6.35 6.45
CA GLN A 3 7.47 -4.98 6.33
C GLN A 3 8.13 -4.14 7.41
N THR A 4 8.66 -3.00 7.03
CA THR A 4 9.27 -2.03 7.95
C THR A 4 8.49 -0.73 7.87
N LEU A 5 8.14 -0.18 9.02
CA LEU A 5 7.50 1.13 9.11
C LEU A 5 8.58 2.18 9.34
N HIS A 6 8.58 3.23 8.55
CA HIS A 6 9.49 4.36 8.68
C HIS A 6 8.70 5.62 9.10
N THR A 7 9.16 6.25 10.15
CA THR A 7 8.62 7.55 10.60
C THR A 7 9.76 8.43 11.08
N ALA A 8 9.58 9.74 11.03
CA ALA A 8 10.59 10.64 11.59
C ALA A 8 10.94 10.23 13.02
N ASN A 9 12.24 10.19 13.33
CA ASN A 9 12.73 9.78 14.64
C ASN A 9 12.82 10.99 15.58
N THR A 10 11.75 11.29 16.28
CA THR A 10 11.65 12.45 17.18
C THR A 10 12.53 12.33 18.43
N ALA A 11 13.10 11.15 18.71
CA ALA A 11 14.07 10.96 19.79
C ALA A 11 15.48 11.37 19.36
N ASP A 12 15.75 11.50 18.06
CA ASP A 12 17.01 12.04 17.53
C ASP A 12 16.87 13.53 17.27
N GLN A 13 17.75 14.33 17.87
CA GLN A 13 17.72 15.81 17.73
C GLN A 13 17.98 16.28 16.31
N GLY A 14 18.57 15.46 15.45
CA GLY A 14 18.86 15.77 14.04
C GLY A 14 17.73 15.45 13.09
N ASP A 15 16.68 14.74 13.52
CA ASP A 15 15.62 14.27 12.64
C ASP A 15 14.31 15.05 12.82
N ASN A 16 13.64 15.25 11.70
CA ASN A 16 12.33 15.90 11.63
C ASN A 16 11.63 15.53 10.30
N TYR A 17 10.39 15.94 10.12
CA TYR A 17 9.62 15.65 8.91
C TYR A 17 10.27 16.19 7.63
N THR A 18 10.91 17.35 7.68
CA THR A 18 11.62 17.92 6.53
C THR A 18 12.85 17.10 6.16
N ALA A 19 13.63 16.65 7.17
CA ALA A 19 14.78 15.78 6.94
C ALA A 19 14.34 14.43 6.37
N MET A 20 13.25 13.86 6.87
CA MET A 20 12.66 12.63 6.34
C MET A 20 12.16 12.80 4.90
N ALA A 21 11.43 13.87 4.60
CA ALA A 21 10.96 14.17 3.24
C ALA A 21 12.12 14.32 2.24
N ARG A 22 13.20 15.00 2.65
CA ARG A 22 14.43 15.09 1.82
C ARG A 22 15.06 13.73 1.58
N ALA A 23 15.10 12.86 2.59
CA ALA A 23 15.62 11.50 2.44
C ALA A 23 14.77 10.67 1.47
N ILE A 24 13.44 10.72 1.58
CA ILE A 24 12.51 10.04 0.67
C ILE A 24 12.71 10.54 -0.78
N ARG A 25 12.86 11.85 -0.96
CA ARG A 25 13.06 12.46 -2.27
C ARG A 25 14.45 12.20 -2.88
N SER A 26 15.45 11.88 -2.07
CA SER A 26 16.84 11.77 -2.52
C SER A 26 17.06 10.77 -3.67
N GLY A 27 16.19 9.79 -3.83
CA GLY A 27 16.18 8.86 -4.97
C GLY A 27 15.71 9.47 -6.29
N GLY A 28 15.17 10.70 -6.30
CA GLY A 28 14.77 11.43 -7.51
C GLY A 28 13.45 11.00 -8.15
N ALA A 29 12.81 9.94 -7.65
CA ALA A 29 11.59 9.39 -8.24
C ALA A 29 10.29 9.86 -7.54
N MET A 30 10.39 10.54 -6.42
CA MET A 30 9.22 11.01 -5.68
C MET A 30 9.05 12.52 -5.78
N ASP A 31 7.82 12.94 -5.98
CA ASP A 31 7.40 14.34 -5.89
C ASP A 31 7.62 14.90 -4.49
N GLU A 32 8.03 16.17 -4.39
CA GLU A 32 8.43 16.79 -3.12
C GLU A 32 7.27 16.96 -2.15
N ASP A 33 6.11 17.37 -2.66
CA ASP A 33 4.91 17.58 -1.84
C ASP A 33 4.40 16.24 -1.32
N THR A 34 4.40 15.21 -2.15
CA THR A 34 4.05 13.84 -1.77
C THR A 34 4.99 13.30 -0.70
N ALA A 35 6.30 13.49 -0.85
CA ALA A 35 7.30 13.07 0.13
C ALA A 35 7.10 13.77 1.49
N TYR A 36 6.76 15.06 1.46
CA TYR A 36 6.50 15.82 2.67
C TYR A 36 5.21 15.37 3.37
N ILE A 37 4.12 15.17 2.62
CA ILE A 37 2.85 14.67 3.14
C ILE A 37 3.04 13.27 3.77
N GLU A 38 3.79 12.39 3.11
CA GLU A 38 4.11 11.07 3.63
C GLU A 38 4.91 11.16 4.94
N ALA A 39 5.95 12.00 4.98
CA ALA A 39 6.75 12.19 6.19
C ALA A 39 5.91 12.70 7.37
N VAL A 40 5.08 13.72 7.17
CA VAL A 40 4.19 14.27 8.20
C VAL A 40 3.13 13.26 8.64
N GLY A 41 2.54 12.54 7.68
CA GLY A 41 1.50 11.53 7.93
C GLY A 41 2.00 10.28 8.63
N SER A 42 3.28 9.94 8.46
CA SER A 42 3.87 8.66 8.92
C SER A 42 3.71 8.42 10.42
N SER A 43 3.94 9.44 11.24
CA SER A 43 3.83 9.32 12.70
C SER A 43 2.38 9.07 13.14
N ARG A 44 1.40 9.71 12.50
CA ARG A 44 -0.02 9.48 12.78
C ARG A 44 -0.45 8.07 12.36
N ALA A 45 -0.02 7.63 11.18
CA ALA A 45 -0.32 6.29 10.69
C ALA A 45 0.24 5.22 11.64
N MET A 46 1.48 5.38 12.10
CA MET A 46 2.07 4.47 13.07
C MET A 46 1.32 4.48 14.40
N ALA A 47 1.00 5.65 14.95
CA ALA A 47 0.25 5.77 16.19
C ALA A 47 -1.15 5.12 16.08
N SER A 48 -1.83 5.28 14.95
CA SER A 48 -3.11 4.60 14.68
C SER A 48 -2.98 3.09 14.68
N LEU A 49 -1.94 2.55 14.04
CA LEU A 49 -1.67 1.10 14.03
C LEU A 49 -1.38 0.57 15.44
N GLN A 50 -0.61 1.31 16.24
CA GLN A 50 -0.35 0.97 17.64
C GLN A 50 -1.63 1.00 18.48
N TYR A 51 -2.46 2.01 18.29
CA TYR A 51 -3.77 2.11 18.95
C TYR A 51 -4.68 0.93 18.62
N LEU A 52 -4.65 0.46 17.38
CA LEU A 52 -5.37 -0.75 16.94
C LEU A 52 -4.74 -2.06 17.44
N GLY A 53 -3.62 -2.00 18.14
CA GLY A 53 -2.98 -3.16 18.75
C GLY A 53 -1.82 -3.76 17.97
N LEU A 54 -1.23 -3.02 16.99
CA LEU A 54 0.01 -3.50 16.36
C LEU A 54 1.15 -3.52 17.40
N PRO A 55 1.72 -4.70 17.74
CA PRO A 55 2.67 -4.84 18.85
C PRO A 55 4.08 -4.45 18.42
N LEU A 56 4.29 -3.16 18.11
CA LEU A 56 5.63 -2.64 17.85
C LEU A 56 6.49 -2.74 19.11
N PRO A 57 7.78 -3.07 18.99
CA PRO A 57 8.67 -3.17 20.14
C PRO A 57 8.84 -1.82 20.81
N GLN A 58 8.81 -1.82 22.14
CA GLN A 58 8.93 -0.62 22.97
C GLN A 58 10.07 -0.75 23.96
N ASP A 59 10.63 0.36 24.35
CA ASP A 59 11.54 0.46 25.48
C ASP A 59 10.77 0.43 26.82
N GLN A 60 11.51 0.51 27.92
CA GLN A 60 10.96 0.50 29.28
C GLN A 60 10.07 1.70 29.61
N LEU A 61 10.12 2.76 28.81
CA LEU A 61 9.33 3.99 28.97
C LEU A 61 8.15 4.05 28.00
N GLY A 62 7.94 3.00 27.19
CA GLY A 62 6.89 2.95 26.18
C GLY A 62 7.24 3.60 24.86
N GLY A 63 8.46 4.08 24.67
CA GLY A 63 8.96 4.61 23.40
C GLY A 63 9.15 3.49 22.37
N THR A 64 8.71 3.69 21.14
CA THR A 64 8.90 2.71 20.07
C THR A 64 10.38 2.54 19.75
N LEU A 65 10.89 1.32 19.83
CA LEU A 65 12.27 1.02 19.45
C LEU A 65 12.47 1.23 17.96
N ARG A 66 13.60 1.87 17.64
CA ARG A 66 14.00 2.24 16.27
C ARG A 66 15.31 1.58 15.91
N TYR A 67 15.51 1.34 14.63
CA TYR A 67 16.77 0.83 14.10
C TYR A 67 17.09 1.44 12.73
N LYS A 68 18.35 1.40 12.36
CA LYS A 68 18.82 1.81 11.04
C LYS A 68 18.58 0.70 10.02
N THR A 69 18.27 1.09 8.79
CA THR A 69 18.28 0.21 7.63
C THR A 69 19.38 0.65 6.67
N ASP A 70 19.65 -0.11 5.63
CA ASP A 70 20.77 0.13 4.71
C ASP A 70 20.80 1.52 4.08
N HIS A 71 19.64 2.19 4.03
CA HIS A 71 19.50 3.52 3.44
C HIS A 71 18.96 4.57 4.44
N ASP A 72 19.05 4.27 5.74
CA ASP A 72 18.53 5.16 6.79
C ASP A 72 19.59 5.37 7.89
N GLU A 73 20.32 6.47 7.77
CA GLU A 73 21.37 6.86 8.70
C GLU A 73 20.86 7.27 10.10
N VAL A 74 19.57 7.62 10.18
CA VAL A 74 18.98 8.20 11.40
C VAL A 74 18.32 7.16 12.30
N GLY A 75 17.91 6.02 11.75
CA GLY A 75 17.17 5.01 12.50
C GLY A 75 15.68 5.35 12.61
N ARG A 76 15.01 5.51 11.48
CA ARG A 76 13.57 5.77 11.38
C ARG A 76 12.72 4.50 11.38
N ALA A 77 13.36 3.35 11.24
CA ALA A 77 12.70 2.08 11.04
C ALA A 77 12.21 1.45 12.34
N THR A 78 11.05 0.80 12.30
CA THR A 78 10.54 -0.11 13.33
C THR A 78 9.77 -1.25 12.69
N SER A 79 9.70 -2.40 13.34
CA SER A 79 8.94 -3.54 12.85
C SER A 79 8.66 -4.54 13.96
N CYS A 80 7.70 -5.44 13.72
CA CYS A 80 7.46 -6.63 14.54
C CYS A 80 8.23 -7.85 13.98
N GLY A 81 9.40 -7.62 13.38
CA GLY A 81 10.17 -8.64 12.68
C GLY A 81 9.47 -9.17 11.41
N PRO A 82 9.64 -10.45 11.07
CA PRO A 82 9.11 -11.02 9.82
C PRO A 82 7.56 -11.11 9.77
N ARG A 83 6.89 -10.77 10.86
CA ARG A 83 5.41 -10.85 10.96
C ARG A 83 4.72 -9.51 10.83
N THR A 84 5.44 -8.43 10.61
CA THR A 84 4.90 -7.06 10.63
C THR A 84 3.70 -6.88 9.70
N SER A 85 3.82 -7.24 8.42
CA SER A 85 2.72 -7.12 7.47
C SER A 85 1.50 -7.96 7.85
N ARG A 86 1.72 -9.19 8.30
CA ARG A 86 0.63 -10.06 8.76
C ARG A 86 -0.11 -9.47 9.96
N LEU A 87 0.60 -8.92 10.93
CA LEU A 87 0.01 -8.29 12.11
C LEU A 87 -0.72 -6.99 11.76
N MET A 88 -0.17 -6.19 10.84
CA MET A 88 -0.86 -5.01 10.31
C MET A 88 -2.20 -5.38 9.65
N VAL A 89 -2.18 -6.36 8.74
CA VAL A 89 -3.41 -6.83 8.08
C VAL A 89 -4.41 -7.34 9.10
N LYS A 90 -3.96 -8.06 10.13
CA LYS A 90 -4.82 -8.57 11.19
C LYS A 90 -5.55 -7.43 11.92
N VAL A 91 -4.81 -6.47 12.49
CA VAL A 91 -5.43 -5.39 13.28
C VAL A 91 -6.34 -4.49 12.44
N LEU A 92 -5.98 -4.25 11.18
CA LEU A 92 -6.80 -3.47 10.25
C LEU A 92 -8.08 -4.23 9.82
N ALA A 93 -7.99 -5.54 9.60
CA ALA A 93 -9.15 -6.36 9.28
C ALA A 93 -10.12 -6.47 10.46
N GLU A 94 -9.61 -6.65 11.68
CA GLU A 94 -10.40 -6.65 12.91
C GLU A 94 -11.13 -5.32 13.09
N GLU A 95 -10.47 -4.20 12.84
CA GLU A 95 -11.09 -2.88 12.90
C GLU A 95 -12.15 -2.67 11.82
N ALA A 96 -11.89 -3.10 10.60
CA ALA A 96 -12.87 -3.02 9.52
C ALA A 96 -14.13 -3.86 9.83
N ILE A 97 -13.96 -5.05 10.43
CA ILE A 97 -15.08 -5.87 10.91
C ILE A 97 -15.83 -5.15 12.02
N ARG A 98 -15.13 -4.57 12.99
CA ARG A 98 -15.74 -3.81 14.09
C ARG A 98 -16.57 -2.62 13.60
N LEU A 99 -16.17 -2.03 12.48
CA LEU A 99 -16.87 -0.92 11.82
C LEU A 99 -17.95 -1.37 10.83
N ASP A 100 -18.29 -2.66 10.79
CA ASP A 100 -19.27 -3.25 9.86
C ASP A 100 -18.98 -2.94 8.37
N ILE A 101 -17.69 -2.80 8.00
CA ILE A 101 -17.30 -2.60 6.61
C ILE A 101 -17.46 -3.93 5.85
N PRO A 102 -18.27 -4.00 4.79
CA PRO A 102 -18.49 -5.25 4.07
C PRO A 102 -17.26 -5.68 3.25
N PHE A 103 -16.90 -6.96 3.35
CA PHE A 103 -15.83 -7.59 2.58
C PHE A 103 -16.40 -8.42 1.43
N TYR A 104 -15.95 -8.15 0.23
CA TYR A 104 -16.30 -8.91 -0.98
C TYR A 104 -15.11 -9.77 -1.44
N ASN A 105 -14.82 -10.82 -0.71
CA ASN A 105 -13.75 -11.76 -1.04
C ASN A 105 -14.02 -12.49 -2.36
N GLN A 106 -12.96 -13.00 -3.00
CA GLN A 106 -13.04 -13.69 -4.29
C GLN A 106 -13.72 -12.85 -5.38
N THR A 107 -13.43 -11.56 -5.36
CA THR A 107 -13.99 -10.59 -6.29
C THR A 107 -12.83 -9.85 -6.95
N THR A 108 -12.73 -9.96 -8.26
CA THR A 108 -11.67 -9.34 -9.05
C THR A 108 -12.20 -8.11 -9.76
N ALA A 109 -11.59 -6.96 -9.52
CA ALA A 109 -11.88 -5.73 -10.25
C ALA A 109 -11.49 -5.89 -11.73
N VAL A 110 -12.41 -5.55 -12.63
CA VAL A 110 -12.21 -5.69 -14.08
C VAL A 110 -12.13 -4.33 -14.75
N LYS A 111 -12.95 -3.38 -14.32
CA LYS A 111 -13.01 -2.05 -14.92
C LYS A 111 -13.56 -1.01 -13.96
N ILE A 112 -12.95 0.16 -13.92
CA ILE A 112 -13.51 1.32 -13.23
C ILE A 112 -14.53 1.98 -14.17
N LEU A 113 -15.75 2.18 -13.68
CA LEU A 113 -16.83 2.82 -14.42
C LEU A 113 -16.80 4.31 -14.15
N THR A 114 -16.71 5.10 -15.22
CA THR A 114 -16.68 6.57 -15.14
C THR A 114 -17.71 7.19 -16.08
N HIS A 115 -18.16 8.38 -15.73
CA HIS A 115 -18.98 9.25 -16.59
C HIS A 115 -18.24 10.58 -16.84
N GLY A 116 -18.53 11.21 -17.96
CA GLY A 116 -17.87 12.46 -18.35
C GLY A 116 -16.50 12.24 -19.02
N LYS A 117 -15.82 13.34 -19.34
CA LYS A 117 -14.51 13.34 -20.01
C LYS A 117 -13.61 14.42 -19.40
N GLY A 118 -12.29 14.21 -19.49
CA GLY A 118 -11.31 15.19 -18.98
C GLY A 118 -11.55 15.52 -17.50
N ALA A 119 -11.56 16.81 -17.17
CA ALA A 119 -11.75 17.30 -15.81
C ALA A 119 -13.14 17.01 -15.21
N ASP A 120 -14.15 16.79 -16.05
CA ASP A 120 -15.52 16.48 -15.60
C ASP A 120 -15.76 14.98 -15.39
N ARG A 121 -14.70 14.18 -15.50
CA ARG A 121 -14.80 12.72 -15.30
C ARG A 121 -15.06 12.40 -13.83
N GLN A 122 -16.08 11.58 -13.60
CA GLN A 122 -16.51 11.15 -12.27
C GLN A 122 -16.61 9.63 -12.20
N VAL A 123 -16.19 9.05 -11.09
CA VAL A 123 -16.37 7.63 -10.80
C VAL A 123 -17.83 7.36 -10.52
N GLN A 124 -18.37 6.28 -11.09
CA GLN A 124 -19.72 5.79 -10.83
C GLN A 124 -19.75 4.41 -10.20
N GLY A 125 -18.62 3.71 -10.24
CA GLY A 125 -18.55 2.37 -9.68
C GLY A 125 -17.41 1.55 -10.25
N ILE A 126 -17.49 0.26 -9.99
CA ILE A 126 -16.54 -0.73 -10.48
C ILE A 126 -17.28 -1.95 -11.03
N LEU A 127 -16.88 -2.42 -12.19
CA LEU A 127 -17.24 -3.74 -12.71
C LEU A 127 -16.26 -4.74 -12.14
N ALA A 128 -16.77 -5.83 -11.58
CA ALA A 128 -16.00 -6.90 -11.02
C ALA A 128 -16.49 -8.28 -11.48
N ALA A 129 -15.62 -9.28 -11.41
CA ALA A 129 -15.95 -10.68 -11.65
C ALA A 129 -15.96 -11.44 -10.32
N ARG A 130 -17.03 -12.17 -10.04
CA ARG A 130 -17.22 -13.02 -8.85
C ARG A 130 -17.68 -14.40 -9.27
N ALA A 131 -16.85 -15.40 -9.01
CA ALA A 131 -17.12 -16.78 -9.47
C ALA A 131 -18.47 -17.33 -8.93
N LYS A 132 -18.86 -16.96 -7.72
CA LYS A 132 -20.13 -17.38 -7.11
C LYS A 132 -21.40 -16.78 -7.75
N GLU A 133 -21.25 -15.73 -8.55
CA GLU A 133 -22.36 -15.08 -9.26
C GLU A 133 -22.52 -15.62 -10.69
N ARG A 134 -21.78 -16.69 -11.06
CA ARG A 134 -21.93 -17.33 -12.36
C ARG A 134 -23.26 -18.07 -12.46
N SER A 135 -23.91 -17.88 -13.61
CA SER A 135 -25.16 -18.53 -13.98
C SER A 135 -25.26 -18.64 -15.51
N ASP A 136 -26.29 -19.29 -16.02
CA ASP A 136 -26.54 -19.35 -17.46
C ASP A 136 -26.73 -17.97 -18.09
N THR A 137 -27.29 -17.02 -17.34
CA THR A 137 -27.50 -15.62 -17.78
C THR A 137 -26.32 -14.72 -17.46
N ASN A 138 -25.39 -15.14 -16.60
CA ASN A 138 -24.19 -14.41 -16.22
C ASN A 138 -22.95 -15.33 -16.19
N PRO A 139 -22.49 -15.84 -17.33
CA PRO A 139 -21.47 -16.86 -17.40
C PRO A 139 -20.10 -16.42 -16.85
N TYR A 140 -19.85 -15.13 -16.82
CA TYR A 140 -18.61 -14.55 -16.28
C TYR A 140 -18.70 -14.14 -14.81
N GLY A 141 -19.91 -14.18 -14.22
CA GLY A 141 -20.14 -13.74 -12.85
C GLY A 141 -19.87 -12.24 -12.65
N LEU A 142 -20.25 -11.43 -13.64
CA LEU A 142 -20.05 -9.98 -13.60
C LEU A 142 -21.01 -9.32 -12.60
N VAL A 143 -20.48 -8.42 -11.80
CA VAL A 143 -21.22 -7.61 -10.83
C VAL A 143 -20.77 -6.16 -10.89
N ILE A 144 -21.66 -5.24 -10.61
CA ILE A 144 -21.35 -3.81 -10.53
C ILE A 144 -21.52 -3.36 -9.08
N PHE A 145 -20.49 -2.69 -8.57
CA PHE A 145 -20.54 -1.97 -7.31
C PHE A 145 -20.65 -0.48 -7.63
N HIS A 146 -21.72 0.17 -7.20
CA HIS A 146 -21.88 1.60 -7.34
C HIS A 146 -21.18 2.35 -6.23
N CYS A 147 -20.38 3.34 -6.60
CA CYS A 147 -19.74 4.26 -5.66
C CYS A 147 -19.41 5.59 -6.34
N THR A 148 -19.36 6.65 -5.57
CA THR A 148 -18.96 7.99 -6.02
C THR A 148 -17.49 8.27 -5.75
N THR A 149 -16.87 7.49 -4.86
CA THR A 149 -15.45 7.57 -4.53
C THR A 149 -14.87 6.17 -4.50
N LEU A 150 -13.74 5.98 -5.16
CA LEU A 150 -13.02 4.71 -5.23
C LEU A 150 -11.58 4.91 -4.78
N VAL A 151 -11.14 4.13 -3.80
CA VAL A 151 -9.73 4.04 -3.40
C VAL A 151 -9.10 2.82 -4.08
N LEU A 152 -8.12 3.06 -4.95
CA LEU A 152 -7.39 2.01 -5.64
C LEU A 152 -6.15 1.65 -4.83
N ALA A 153 -6.20 0.51 -4.15
CA ALA A 153 -5.14 0.03 -3.26
C ALA A 153 -4.70 -1.42 -3.56
N ALA A 154 -4.76 -1.83 -4.84
CA ALA A 154 -4.49 -3.19 -5.29
C ALA A 154 -2.99 -3.45 -5.60
N GLY A 155 -2.12 -2.55 -5.19
CA GLY A 155 -0.67 -2.70 -5.35
C GLY A 155 -0.15 -2.45 -6.76
N GLY A 156 1.17 -2.54 -6.88
CA GLY A 156 1.89 -2.41 -8.14
C GLY A 156 1.98 -3.73 -8.92
N PRO A 157 2.57 -3.71 -10.14
CA PRO A 157 2.67 -4.88 -11.02
C PRO A 157 3.76 -5.84 -10.54
N GLY A 158 3.39 -6.82 -9.71
CA GLY A 158 4.33 -7.82 -9.19
C GLY A 158 4.80 -8.85 -10.22
N GLU A 159 4.00 -9.12 -11.25
CA GLU A 159 4.30 -10.10 -12.32
C GLU A 159 4.67 -9.43 -13.66
N LEU A 160 5.32 -8.28 -13.61
CA LEU A 160 5.79 -7.60 -14.82
C LEU A 160 6.92 -8.38 -15.52
N TYR A 161 7.72 -9.09 -14.76
CA TYR A 161 8.85 -9.87 -15.24
C TYR A 161 8.63 -11.37 -15.07
N ARG A 162 9.29 -12.18 -15.91
CA ARG A 162 9.21 -13.63 -15.86
C ARG A 162 9.57 -14.23 -14.50
N ASP A 163 10.62 -13.71 -13.90
CA ASP A 163 11.08 -14.12 -12.56
C ASP A 163 10.73 -12.99 -11.58
N SER A 164 9.76 -13.22 -10.71
CA SER A 164 9.28 -12.25 -9.74
C SER A 164 9.40 -12.79 -8.32
N VAL A 165 9.69 -11.91 -7.36
CA VAL A 165 9.68 -12.22 -5.93
C VAL A 165 8.27 -12.19 -5.33
N PHE A 166 7.29 -11.71 -6.09
CA PHE A 166 5.90 -11.67 -5.68
C PHE A 166 5.17 -12.97 -6.01
N PRO A 167 4.14 -13.34 -5.25
CA PRO A 167 3.29 -14.47 -5.59
C PRO A 167 2.62 -14.29 -6.96
N ASN A 168 2.32 -15.39 -7.62
CA ASN A 168 1.56 -15.39 -8.87
C ASN A 168 0.18 -14.75 -8.67
N GLY A 169 -0.30 -14.01 -9.67
CA GLY A 169 -1.56 -13.27 -9.61
C GLY A 169 -1.45 -11.82 -9.12
N CYS A 170 -0.23 -11.34 -8.84
CA CYS A 170 0.01 -9.94 -8.43
C CYS A 170 0.16 -9.04 -9.67
N PHE A 171 -0.90 -8.86 -10.44
CA PHE A 171 -0.88 -8.04 -11.67
C PHE A 171 -0.91 -6.54 -11.42
N GLY A 172 -1.27 -6.13 -10.19
CA GLY A 172 -1.42 -4.72 -9.84
C GLY A 172 -2.67 -4.06 -10.39
N SER A 173 -2.73 -2.75 -10.33
CA SER A 173 -3.91 -1.95 -10.66
C SER A 173 -3.67 -0.82 -11.65
N LEU A 174 -2.45 -0.70 -12.20
CA LEU A 174 -2.08 0.39 -13.11
C LEU A 174 -2.97 0.43 -14.37
N GLY A 175 -3.29 -0.73 -14.95
CA GLY A 175 -4.17 -0.81 -16.12
C GLY A 175 -5.57 -0.27 -15.86
N LEU A 176 -6.16 -0.57 -14.70
CA LEU A 176 -7.47 -0.04 -14.30
C LEU A 176 -7.43 1.48 -14.15
N ALA A 177 -6.36 2.02 -13.56
CA ALA A 177 -6.17 3.45 -13.39
C ALA A 177 -6.04 4.16 -14.75
N LEU A 178 -5.20 3.63 -15.64
CA LEU A 178 -4.95 4.19 -16.96
C LEU A 178 -6.22 4.18 -17.83
N GLU A 179 -6.96 3.07 -17.87
CA GLU A 179 -8.23 2.98 -18.60
C GLU A 179 -9.30 3.94 -18.05
N ALA A 180 -9.28 4.19 -16.74
CA ALA A 180 -10.14 5.19 -16.13
C ALA A 180 -9.69 6.63 -16.43
N GLY A 181 -8.53 6.82 -17.08
CA GLY A 181 -7.97 8.10 -17.49
C GLY A 181 -7.23 8.84 -16.40
N MET A 182 -6.65 8.12 -15.47
CA MET A 182 -5.70 8.69 -14.51
C MET A 182 -4.33 8.86 -15.18
N ASP A 183 -3.65 9.94 -14.85
CA ASP A 183 -2.25 10.11 -15.22
C ASP A 183 -1.36 9.20 -14.38
N LEU A 184 -0.37 8.60 -15.01
CA LEU A 184 0.62 7.75 -14.35
C LEU A 184 1.98 8.42 -14.44
N VAL A 185 2.75 8.32 -13.36
CA VAL A 185 4.09 8.90 -13.27
C VAL A 185 5.12 7.82 -12.93
N ASN A 186 6.39 8.07 -13.23
CA ASN A 186 7.52 7.22 -12.89
C ASN A 186 7.41 5.76 -13.38
N LEU A 187 6.81 5.54 -14.54
CA LEU A 187 6.61 4.18 -15.09
C LEU A 187 7.91 3.44 -15.41
N THR A 188 9.01 4.16 -15.53
CA THR A 188 10.36 3.59 -15.71
C THR A 188 11.04 3.21 -14.39
N GLU A 189 10.48 3.65 -13.26
CA GLU A 189 11.06 3.48 -11.93
C GLU A 189 10.41 2.29 -11.20
N ASN A 190 10.61 1.09 -11.74
CA ASN A 190 10.14 -0.14 -11.10
C ASN A 190 11.24 -0.71 -10.21
N GLN A 191 10.96 -0.79 -8.92
CA GLN A 191 11.86 -1.40 -7.95
C GLN A 191 11.28 -2.71 -7.43
N PHE A 192 12.02 -3.79 -7.62
CA PHE A 192 11.76 -5.10 -7.01
C PHE A 192 12.84 -5.40 -5.97
N GLY A 193 12.50 -6.16 -4.94
CA GLY A 193 13.48 -6.67 -4.00
C GLY A 193 14.52 -7.54 -4.73
N ILE A 194 15.76 -7.48 -4.27
CA ILE A 194 16.81 -8.38 -4.76
C ILE A 194 16.53 -9.77 -4.21
N GLY A 195 16.45 -10.76 -5.10
CA GLY A 195 16.28 -12.17 -4.77
C GLY A 195 17.28 -13.04 -5.51
N THR A 196 17.74 -14.10 -4.88
CA THR A 196 18.58 -15.11 -5.52
C THR A 196 17.80 -16.40 -5.74
N ARG A 197 18.08 -17.11 -6.82
CA ARG A 197 17.38 -18.37 -7.13
C ARG A 197 17.95 -19.56 -6.37
N ARG A 198 19.19 -19.50 -5.91
CA ARG A 198 19.92 -20.65 -5.36
C ARG A 198 20.55 -20.39 -4.01
N GLU A 199 20.96 -19.17 -3.74
CA GLU A 199 21.64 -18.79 -2.51
C GLU A 199 20.91 -17.60 -1.92
N GLY A 200 20.58 -17.67 -0.64
CA GLY A 200 20.03 -16.53 0.11
C GLY A 200 21.18 -15.61 0.58
N PHE A 201 20.84 -14.36 0.86
CA PHE A 201 21.72 -13.45 1.60
C PHE A 201 21.63 -13.73 3.10
#